data_21da0fda72baaa1805e588ca91ec54dc
#
_entry.id   21da0fda72baaa1805e588ca91ec54dc
#
_cell.length_a   1.000
_cell.length_b   1.000
_cell.length_c   1.000
_cell.angle_alpha   90.00
_cell.angle_beta   90.00
_cell.angle_gamma   90.00
#
_symmetry.space_group_name_H-M   'P 1'
#
loop_
_entity.id
_entity.type
_entity.pdbx_description
1 polymer ?
#
loop_
_entity_poly.entity_id
_entity_poly.type
_entity_poly.pdbx_seq_one_letter_code
_entity_poly.pdbx_strand_id
1 'polypeptide(L)'
;MSVITDLTKNVDVRPFYAVVGVTDLTVEKAREAAVVAEARAAKARADFDKIVADLAPAKVQERALATFAQVQTQVQELPNTVAAERKANADKLVAGYEDLAVRGKKLIERIRNQKATQDFVAQAETTVAQAKGAVTTARKAAADVERSAKATVTTARKEAVKAAEAIAASVTDEVKTAEAEVTGAVKRTRTAAKRTTTTTRNAAKKTTASAKGVRTTAKKTAAAAEKATTKAAAKVGD
;
A
#
# COMPACT_ATOMS: atom_id res chain seq x y z
N MET A 1 0.09 17.54 -6.65
CA MET A 1 0.71 17.60 -5.32
C MET A 1 0.12 16.51 -4.48
N SER A 2 0.96 15.67 -3.88
CA SER A 2 0.51 14.46 -3.17
C SER A 2 0.00 14.84 -1.78
N VAL A 3 -1.17 14.36 -1.40
CA VAL A 3 -1.80 14.52 -0.07
C VAL A 3 -0.86 14.11 1.07
N ILE A 4 0.08 13.20 0.77
CA ILE A 4 1.11 12.74 1.72
C ILE A 4 2.12 13.85 2.06
N THR A 5 2.41 14.76 1.12
CA THR A 5 3.39 15.83 1.35
C THR A 5 2.83 16.95 2.24
N ASP A 6 1.51 17.15 2.27
CA ASP A 6 0.88 18.16 3.12
C ASP A 6 0.66 17.69 4.56
N LEU A 7 0.45 16.37 4.78
CA LEU A 7 0.33 15.78 6.12
C LEU A 7 1.65 15.80 6.90
N THR A 8 2.80 15.80 6.22
CA THR A 8 4.12 15.77 6.90
C THR A 8 4.62 17.15 7.31
N LYS A 9 4.02 18.25 6.86
CA LYS A 9 4.47 19.61 7.17
C LYS A 9 4.16 20.08 8.60
N ASN A 10 3.18 19.47 9.27
CA ASN A 10 2.70 19.89 10.59
C ASN A 10 2.80 18.80 11.68
N VAL A 11 3.38 17.65 11.39
CA VAL A 11 3.54 16.55 12.36
C VAL A 11 5.03 16.33 12.60
N ASP A 12 5.44 16.32 13.86
CA ASP A 12 6.81 15.89 14.22
C ASP A 12 6.97 14.40 13.86
N VAL A 13 7.72 14.13 12.79
CA VAL A 13 7.96 12.78 12.28
C VAL A 13 9.15 12.07 12.96
N ARG A 14 9.86 12.76 13.89
CA ARG A 14 11.01 12.19 14.62
C ARG A 14 10.64 10.93 15.40
N PRO A 15 9.49 10.84 16.11
CA PRO A 15 9.11 9.61 16.81
C PRO A 15 8.96 8.43 15.84
N PHE A 16 8.41 8.66 14.66
CA PHE A 16 8.29 7.62 13.64
C PHE A 16 9.65 7.12 13.16
N TYR A 17 10.57 8.02 12.87
CA TYR A 17 11.94 7.65 12.48
C TYR A 17 12.69 6.94 13.59
N ALA A 18 12.49 7.34 14.85
CA ALA A 18 13.10 6.66 16.00
C ALA A 18 12.62 5.20 16.11
N VAL A 19 11.31 4.93 15.94
CA VAL A 19 10.76 3.57 15.94
C VAL A 19 11.37 2.73 14.82
N VAL A 20 11.47 3.28 13.61
CA VAL A 20 12.12 2.60 12.47
C VAL A 20 13.60 2.34 12.75
N GLY A 21 14.30 3.29 13.37
CA GLY A 21 15.70 3.13 13.78
C GLY A 21 15.90 2.06 14.85
N VAL A 22 14.98 1.93 15.81
CA VAL A 22 14.98 0.84 16.79
C VAL A 22 14.85 -0.51 16.11
N THR A 23 13.91 -0.64 15.16
CA THR A 23 13.71 -1.90 14.43
C THR A 23 14.96 -2.31 13.64
N ASP A 24 15.58 -1.35 12.97
CA ASP A 24 16.84 -1.56 12.23
C ASP A 24 17.97 -1.99 13.16
N LEU A 25 18.14 -1.29 14.29
CA LEU A 25 19.16 -1.61 15.30
C LEU A 25 18.93 -2.98 15.94
N THR A 26 17.68 -3.35 16.24
CA THR A 26 17.37 -4.66 16.83
C THR A 26 17.71 -5.81 15.88
N VAL A 27 17.43 -5.68 14.59
CA VAL A 27 17.79 -6.68 13.58
C VAL A 27 19.31 -6.79 13.41
N GLU A 28 20.02 -5.64 13.39
CA GLU A 28 21.48 -5.62 13.35
C GLU A 28 22.08 -6.31 14.59
N LYS A 29 21.62 -5.94 15.79
CA LYS A 29 22.10 -6.54 17.04
C LYS A 29 21.76 -8.02 17.15
N ALA A 30 20.61 -8.46 16.63
CA ALA A 30 20.29 -9.89 16.57
C ALA A 30 21.25 -10.66 15.64
N ARG A 31 21.61 -10.06 14.49
CA ARG A 31 22.60 -10.67 13.57
C ARG A 31 24.00 -10.71 14.21
N GLU A 32 24.45 -9.62 14.84
CA GLU A 32 25.71 -9.58 15.59
C GLU A 32 25.72 -10.60 16.74
N ALA A 33 24.61 -10.69 17.50
CA ALA A 33 24.48 -11.65 18.60
C ALA A 33 24.55 -13.11 18.13
N ALA A 34 23.99 -13.42 16.95
CA ALA A 34 24.08 -14.76 16.38
C ALA A 34 25.54 -15.13 16.05
N VAL A 35 26.28 -14.21 15.42
CA VAL A 35 27.72 -14.41 15.12
C VAL A 35 28.54 -14.56 16.39
N VAL A 36 28.28 -13.69 17.40
CA VAL A 36 28.97 -13.75 18.70
C VAL A 36 28.60 -15.01 19.48
N ALA A 37 27.34 -15.49 19.37
CA ALA A 37 26.91 -16.72 20.03
C ALA A 37 27.65 -17.95 19.48
N GLU A 38 27.87 -18.03 18.18
CA GLU A 38 28.68 -19.11 17.56
C GLU A 38 30.14 -19.06 18.03
N ALA A 39 30.74 -17.86 18.06
CA ALA A 39 32.11 -17.69 18.53
C ALA A 39 32.26 -17.97 20.05
N ARG A 40 31.25 -17.57 20.86
CA ARG A 40 31.20 -17.88 22.29
C ARG A 40 30.99 -19.36 22.58
N ALA A 41 30.14 -20.04 21.79
CA ALA A 41 29.94 -21.48 21.95
C ALA A 41 31.21 -22.28 21.65
N ALA A 42 31.99 -21.87 20.64
CA ALA A 42 33.29 -22.46 20.36
C ALA A 42 34.32 -22.19 21.49
N LYS A 43 34.33 -20.95 22.00
CA LYS A 43 35.22 -20.57 23.13
C LYS A 43 34.82 -21.23 24.44
N ALA A 44 33.51 -21.33 24.74
CA ALA A 44 33.01 -21.98 25.95
C ALA A 44 33.36 -23.47 26.00
N ARG A 45 33.40 -24.18 24.87
CA ARG A 45 33.87 -25.57 24.78
C ARG A 45 35.36 -25.66 25.13
N ALA A 46 36.18 -24.78 24.55
CA ALA A 46 37.61 -24.76 24.82
C ALA A 46 37.95 -24.31 26.29
N ASP A 47 37.13 -23.42 26.86
CA ASP A 47 37.31 -22.95 28.26
C ASP A 47 36.77 -23.99 29.25
N PHE A 48 35.74 -24.76 28.93
CA PHE A 48 35.22 -25.87 29.72
C PHE A 48 36.28 -26.97 29.91
N ASP A 49 36.99 -27.32 28.85
CA ASP A 49 38.07 -28.29 28.91
C ASP A 49 39.24 -27.82 29.82
N LYS A 50 39.51 -26.51 29.88
CA LYS A 50 40.48 -25.90 30.77
C LYS A 50 40.02 -25.86 32.25
N ILE A 51 38.74 -25.54 32.47
CA ILE A 51 38.14 -25.47 33.81
C ILE A 51 38.10 -26.87 34.44
N VAL A 52 37.79 -27.90 33.67
CA VAL A 52 37.82 -29.30 34.16
C VAL A 52 39.24 -29.70 34.58
N ALA A 53 40.26 -29.20 33.88
CA ALA A 53 41.66 -29.46 34.23
C ALA A 53 42.15 -28.66 35.46
N ASP A 54 41.48 -27.54 35.86
CA ASP A 54 41.92 -26.61 36.92
C ASP A 54 41.08 -26.70 38.21
N LEU A 55 40.16 -27.67 38.32
CA LEU A 55 39.34 -27.94 39.52
C LEU A 55 40.10 -28.61 40.64
N ALA A 56 41.19 -27.95 41.09
CA ALA A 56 41.83 -28.30 42.34
C ALA A 56 41.15 -27.53 43.49
N PRO A 57 40.68 -28.21 44.58
CA PRO A 57 39.85 -27.59 45.64
C PRO A 57 40.47 -26.39 46.35
N ALA A 58 41.80 -26.29 46.39
CA ALA A 58 42.52 -25.20 47.07
C ALA A 58 42.40 -23.83 46.36
N LYS A 59 42.27 -23.77 45.05
CA LYS A 59 42.16 -22.52 44.26
C LYS A 59 40.78 -21.89 44.29
N VAL A 60 39.74 -22.65 44.57
CA VAL A 60 38.35 -22.18 44.64
C VAL A 60 38.13 -21.30 45.89
N GLN A 61 38.79 -21.64 47.02
CA GLN A 61 38.66 -20.93 48.28
C GLN A 61 39.33 -19.57 48.24
N GLU A 62 40.49 -19.46 47.61
CA GLU A 62 41.26 -18.20 47.50
C GLU A 62 40.54 -17.16 46.61
N ARG A 63 39.88 -17.58 45.51
CA ARG A 63 39.07 -16.72 44.64
C ARG A 63 37.78 -16.22 45.31
N ALA A 64 37.12 -17.03 46.13
CA ALA A 64 35.92 -16.64 46.85
C ALA A 64 36.19 -15.51 47.88
N LEU A 65 37.33 -15.55 48.58
CA LEU A 65 37.73 -14.51 49.55
C LEU A 65 38.11 -13.19 48.85
N ALA A 66 38.78 -13.24 47.70
CA ALA A 66 39.14 -12.05 46.92
C ALA A 66 37.91 -11.33 46.34
N THR A 67 36.91 -12.10 45.88
CA THR A 67 35.66 -11.54 45.34
C THR A 67 34.82 -10.87 46.44
N PHE A 68 34.82 -11.40 47.65
CA PHE A 68 34.07 -10.84 48.76
C PHE A 68 34.65 -9.47 49.24
N ALA A 69 35.96 -9.31 49.24
CA ALA A 69 36.63 -8.04 49.56
C ALA A 69 36.34 -6.95 48.53
N GLN A 70 36.21 -7.32 47.24
CA GLN A 70 35.96 -6.39 46.15
C GLN A 70 34.50 -5.89 46.13
N VAL A 71 33.53 -6.71 46.53
CA VAL A 71 32.13 -6.33 46.68
C VAL A 71 31.92 -5.35 47.84
N GLN A 72 32.65 -5.51 48.93
CA GLN A 72 32.52 -4.65 50.13
C GLN A 72 32.99 -3.20 49.87
N THR A 73 34.00 -2.99 49.05
CA THR A 73 34.45 -1.65 48.62
C THR A 73 33.50 -0.97 47.67
N GLN A 74 32.87 -1.70 46.76
CA GLN A 74 31.90 -1.15 45.80
C GLN A 74 30.59 -0.66 46.45
N VAL A 75 30.15 -1.28 47.55
CA VAL A 75 28.90 -0.89 48.24
C VAL A 75 29.04 0.44 49.00
N GLN A 76 30.25 0.85 49.40
CA GLN A 76 30.48 2.11 50.14
C GLN A 76 30.50 3.36 49.25
N GLU A 77 30.66 3.21 47.91
CA GLU A 77 30.74 4.35 46.98
C GLU A 77 29.39 4.66 46.27
N LEU A 78 28.33 3.89 46.54
CA LEU A 78 27.02 3.98 45.84
C LEU A 78 26.22 5.29 46.00
N PRO A 79 26.31 6.09 47.10
CA PRO A 79 25.41 7.24 47.25
C PRO A 79 25.72 8.44 46.34
N ASN A 80 26.99 8.66 45.98
CA ASN A 80 27.41 9.85 45.23
C ASN A 80 27.42 9.66 43.72
N THR A 81 27.40 8.43 43.21
CA THR A 81 27.41 8.10 41.79
C THR A 81 26.02 8.14 41.16
N VAL A 82 24.96 7.87 41.95
CA VAL A 82 23.58 7.76 41.45
C VAL A 82 23.02 9.08 40.90
N ALA A 83 23.35 10.24 41.44
CA ALA A 83 22.86 11.54 40.96
C ALA A 83 23.58 11.98 39.68
N ALA A 84 24.88 11.76 39.58
CA ALA A 84 25.66 12.06 38.37
C ALA A 84 25.32 11.10 37.23
N GLU A 85 25.11 9.81 37.55
CA GLU A 85 24.71 8.79 36.59
C GLU A 85 23.29 9.04 36.03
N ARG A 86 22.35 9.56 36.82
CA ARG A 86 21.01 9.90 36.34
C ARG A 86 21.05 10.98 35.26
N LYS A 87 21.84 12.03 35.44
CA LYS A 87 22.00 13.09 34.42
C LYS A 87 22.70 12.57 33.17
N ALA A 88 23.82 11.85 33.36
CA ALA A 88 24.55 11.24 32.25
C ALA A 88 23.71 10.21 31.46
N ASN A 89 22.84 9.47 32.16
CA ASN A 89 21.92 8.53 31.52
C ASN A 89 20.78 9.25 30.80
N ALA A 90 20.25 10.36 31.33
CA ALA A 90 19.26 11.17 30.62
C ALA A 90 19.84 11.76 29.33
N ASP A 91 21.04 12.32 29.36
CA ASP A 91 21.72 12.87 28.18
C ASP A 91 22.05 11.77 27.17
N LYS A 92 22.44 10.58 27.61
CA LYS A 92 22.64 9.41 26.74
C LYS A 92 21.33 8.92 26.10
N LEU A 93 20.20 8.97 26.83
CA LEU A 93 18.89 8.61 26.27
C LEU A 93 18.43 9.58 25.20
N VAL A 94 18.64 10.90 25.42
CA VAL A 94 18.30 11.92 24.39
C VAL A 94 19.19 11.76 23.17
N ALA A 95 20.50 11.62 23.35
CA ALA A 95 21.43 11.39 22.24
C ALA A 95 21.12 10.09 21.51
N GLY A 96 20.81 9.01 22.23
CA GLY A 96 20.38 7.74 21.65
C GLY A 96 19.10 7.85 20.85
N TYR A 97 18.12 8.62 21.32
CA TYR A 97 16.89 8.89 20.60
C TYR A 97 17.15 9.65 19.28
N GLU A 98 18.00 10.67 19.32
CA GLU A 98 18.36 11.44 18.13
C GLU A 98 19.10 10.56 17.11
N ASP A 99 20.03 9.74 17.55
CA ASP A 99 20.76 8.79 16.69
C ASP A 99 19.80 7.78 16.05
N LEU A 100 18.85 7.22 16.81
CA LEU A 100 17.82 6.33 16.28
C LEU A 100 16.92 7.03 15.25
N ALA A 101 16.56 8.31 15.48
CA ALA A 101 15.77 9.07 14.53
C ALA A 101 16.54 9.33 13.23
N VAL A 102 17.83 9.67 13.31
CA VAL A 102 18.72 9.85 12.16
C VAL A 102 18.88 8.53 11.39
N ARG A 103 19.10 7.44 12.11
CA ARG A 103 19.23 6.10 11.52
C ARG A 103 17.95 5.68 10.80
N GLY A 104 16.80 5.83 11.44
CA GLY A 104 15.52 5.52 10.85
C GLY A 104 15.23 6.37 9.60
N LYS A 105 15.57 7.65 9.62
CA LYS A 105 15.48 8.52 8.44
C LYS A 105 16.33 8.00 7.29
N LYS A 106 17.60 7.66 7.55
CA LYS A 106 18.50 7.09 6.53
C LYS A 106 17.97 5.78 5.94
N LEU A 107 17.39 4.90 6.79
CA LEU A 107 16.79 3.66 6.34
C LEU A 107 15.60 3.92 5.40
N ILE A 108 14.69 4.82 5.78
CA ILE A 108 13.54 5.18 4.95
C ILE A 108 13.98 5.79 3.62
N GLU A 109 15.00 6.66 3.63
CA GLU A 109 15.57 7.23 2.41
C GLU A 109 16.19 6.13 1.52
N ARG A 110 16.93 5.19 2.09
CA ARG A 110 17.46 4.03 1.35
C ARG A 110 16.34 3.20 0.71
N ILE A 111 15.28 2.87 1.46
CA ILE A 111 14.13 2.10 0.96
C ILE A 111 13.40 2.90 -0.13
N ARG A 112 13.17 4.19 0.08
CA ARG A 112 12.49 5.07 -0.87
C ARG A 112 13.25 5.22 -2.19
N ASN A 113 14.58 5.24 -2.12
CA ASN A 113 15.45 5.36 -3.29
C ASN A 113 15.70 4.02 -4.01
N GLN A 114 15.21 2.91 -3.47
CA GLN A 114 15.29 1.63 -4.17
C GLN A 114 14.43 1.64 -5.43
N LYS A 115 14.99 1.13 -6.52
CA LYS A 115 14.27 0.99 -7.78
C LYS A 115 12.94 0.25 -7.64
N ALA A 116 12.90 -0.83 -6.84
CA ALA A 116 11.68 -1.59 -6.61
C ALA A 116 10.57 -0.75 -5.96
N THR A 117 10.92 0.14 -5.02
CA THR A 117 9.98 1.06 -4.37
C THR A 117 9.49 2.13 -5.35
N GLN A 118 10.39 2.70 -6.15
CA GLN A 118 10.05 3.67 -7.18
C GLN A 118 9.15 3.07 -8.27
N ASP A 119 9.48 1.86 -8.73
CA ASP A 119 8.66 1.12 -9.70
C ASP A 119 7.26 0.82 -9.15
N PHE A 120 7.16 0.47 -7.86
CA PHE A 120 5.87 0.28 -7.19
C PHE A 120 5.04 1.56 -7.15
N VAL A 121 5.62 2.70 -6.77
CA VAL A 121 4.92 4.00 -6.72
C VAL A 121 4.42 4.38 -8.12
N ALA A 122 5.28 4.32 -9.13
CA ALA A 122 4.91 4.60 -10.51
C ALA A 122 3.77 3.68 -11.02
N GLN A 123 3.84 2.39 -10.69
CA GLN A 123 2.79 1.43 -11.05
C GLN A 123 1.48 1.70 -10.30
N ALA A 124 1.53 2.13 -9.04
CA ALA A 124 0.36 2.51 -8.25
C ALA A 124 -0.32 3.75 -8.84
N GLU A 125 0.44 4.77 -9.21
CA GLU A 125 -0.08 5.98 -9.89
C GLU A 125 -0.76 5.63 -11.22
N THR A 126 -0.13 4.77 -12.03
CA THR A 126 -0.71 4.27 -13.28
C THR A 126 -2.05 3.56 -13.03
N THR A 127 -2.13 2.74 -11.99
CA THR A 127 -3.37 2.03 -11.63
C THR A 127 -4.47 2.99 -11.21
N VAL A 128 -4.14 4.01 -10.41
CA VAL A 128 -5.10 5.06 -10.00
C VAL A 128 -5.59 5.86 -11.22
N ALA A 129 -4.69 6.23 -12.13
CA ALA A 129 -5.07 6.94 -13.35
C ALA A 129 -6.01 6.10 -14.23
N GLN A 130 -5.72 4.82 -14.40
CA GLN A 130 -6.60 3.90 -15.17
C GLN A 130 -7.95 3.67 -14.48
N ALA A 131 -7.99 3.58 -13.14
CA ALA A 131 -9.24 3.48 -12.40
C ALA A 131 -10.12 4.72 -12.62
N LYS A 132 -9.55 5.93 -12.54
CA LYS A 132 -10.24 7.19 -12.84
C LYS A 132 -10.77 7.20 -14.29
N GLY A 133 -9.94 6.76 -15.24
CA GLY A 133 -10.33 6.63 -16.65
C GLY A 133 -11.49 5.64 -16.85
N ALA A 134 -11.47 4.51 -16.15
CA ALA A 134 -12.56 3.52 -16.21
C ALA A 134 -13.88 4.08 -15.67
N VAL A 135 -13.87 4.81 -14.56
CA VAL A 135 -15.05 5.49 -14.01
C VAL A 135 -15.60 6.51 -14.99
N THR A 136 -14.72 7.32 -15.60
CA THR A 136 -15.12 8.30 -16.61
C THR A 136 -15.74 7.62 -17.83
N THR A 137 -15.17 6.53 -18.31
CA THR A 137 -15.69 5.74 -19.43
C THR A 137 -17.06 5.16 -19.10
N ALA A 138 -17.23 4.61 -17.89
CA ALA A 138 -18.52 4.07 -17.44
C ALA A 138 -19.60 5.15 -17.37
N ARG A 139 -19.30 6.33 -16.83
CA ARG A 139 -20.23 7.47 -16.77
C ARG A 139 -20.64 7.95 -18.17
N LYS A 140 -19.69 8.11 -19.09
CA LYS A 140 -19.98 8.47 -20.48
C LYS A 140 -20.83 7.41 -21.15
N ALA A 141 -20.51 6.13 -20.99
CA ALA A 141 -21.25 5.03 -21.55
C ALA A 141 -22.71 5.00 -21.03
N ALA A 142 -22.94 5.24 -19.74
CA ALA A 142 -24.27 5.33 -19.16
C ALA A 142 -25.07 6.52 -19.74
N ALA A 143 -24.46 7.69 -19.85
CA ALA A 143 -25.09 8.88 -20.44
C ALA A 143 -25.46 8.68 -21.92
N ASP A 144 -24.61 7.98 -22.69
CA ASP A 144 -24.89 7.68 -24.09
C ASP A 144 -26.05 6.70 -24.22
N VAL A 145 -26.14 5.69 -23.38
CA VAL A 145 -27.28 4.74 -23.33
C VAL A 145 -28.56 5.47 -22.95
N GLU A 146 -28.54 6.32 -21.92
CA GLU A 146 -29.69 7.11 -21.48
C GLU A 146 -30.19 8.02 -22.62
N ARG A 147 -29.30 8.74 -23.30
CA ARG A 147 -29.63 9.63 -24.41
C ARG A 147 -30.25 8.86 -25.57
N SER A 148 -29.67 7.71 -25.87
CA SER A 148 -30.19 6.84 -26.95
C SER A 148 -31.55 6.24 -26.59
N ALA A 149 -31.77 5.85 -25.34
CA ALA A 149 -33.07 5.36 -24.86
C ALA A 149 -34.14 6.46 -24.93
N LYS A 150 -33.84 7.68 -24.45
CA LYS A 150 -34.74 8.84 -24.53
C LYS A 150 -35.12 9.14 -25.99
N ALA A 151 -34.15 9.12 -26.90
CA ALA A 151 -34.38 9.34 -28.31
C ALA A 151 -35.31 8.26 -28.90
N THR A 152 -35.16 7.00 -28.52
CA THR A 152 -36.02 5.90 -28.96
C THR A 152 -37.47 6.08 -28.48
N VAL A 153 -37.65 6.42 -27.19
CA VAL A 153 -38.97 6.68 -26.61
C VAL A 153 -39.65 7.87 -27.30
N THR A 154 -38.90 8.95 -27.52
CA THR A 154 -39.43 10.15 -28.21
C THR A 154 -39.83 9.82 -29.63
N THR A 155 -39.01 9.06 -30.40
CA THR A 155 -39.33 8.62 -31.73
C THR A 155 -40.58 7.73 -31.72
N ALA A 156 -40.64 6.74 -30.83
CA ALA A 156 -41.80 5.85 -30.72
C ALA A 156 -43.09 6.61 -30.41
N ARG A 157 -43.07 7.61 -29.54
CA ARG A 157 -44.24 8.47 -29.25
C ARG A 157 -44.67 9.26 -30.48
N LYS A 158 -43.73 9.95 -31.15
CA LYS A 158 -44.06 10.73 -32.35
C LYS A 158 -44.64 9.86 -33.45
N GLU A 159 -44.07 8.69 -33.67
CA GLU A 159 -44.52 7.77 -34.67
C GLU A 159 -45.90 7.13 -34.35
N ALA A 160 -46.14 6.87 -33.04
CA ALA A 160 -47.44 6.37 -32.57
C ALA A 160 -48.54 7.43 -32.77
N VAL A 161 -48.25 8.72 -32.47
CA VAL A 161 -49.21 9.80 -32.71
C VAL A 161 -49.52 9.94 -34.22
N LYS A 162 -48.50 9.97 -35.09
CA LYS A 162 -48.68 10.03 -36.53
C LYS A 162 -49.46 8.84 -37.08
N ALA A 163 -49.18 7.64 -36.60
CA ALA A 163 -49.91 6.44 -36.99
C ALA A 163 -51.40 6.52 -36.58
N ALA A 164 -51.66 7.02 -35.36
CA ALA A 164 -53.03 7.21 -34.86
C ALA A 164 -53.79 8.28 -35.68
N GLU A 165 -53.14 9.40 -36.02
CA GLU A 165 -53.69 10.43 -36.89
C GLU A 165 -54.00 9.92 -38.30
N ALA A 166 -53.08 9.13 -38.87
CA ALA A 166 -53.26 8.50 -40.18
C ALA A 166 -54.44 7.49 -40.18
N ILE A 167 -54.57 6.69 -39.11
CA ILE A 167 -55.69 5.77 -38.93
C ILE A 167 -57.01 6.54 -38.79
N ALA A 168 -57.01 7.62 -37.95
CA ALA A 168 -58.23 8.44 -37.82
C ALA A 168 -58.64 9.12 -39.10
N ALA A 169 -57.70 9.60 -39.93
CA ALA A 169 -57.98 10.17 -41.23
C ALA A 169 -58.44 9.14 -42.26
N SER A 170 -57.96 7.88 -42.13
CA SER A 170 -58.34 6.81 -43.08
C SER A 170 -59.79 6.33 -42.96
N VAL A 171 -60.48 6.70 -41.88
CA VAL A 171 -61.91 6.42 -41.71
C VAL A 171 -62.74 7.21 -42.75
N THR A 172 -62.13 8.23 -43.34
CA THR A 172 -62.84 9.10 -44.31
C THR A 172 -62.50 8.87 -45.75
N ASP A 173 -61.31 8.41 -46.20
CA ASP A 173 -61.08 8.15 -47.63
C ASP A 173 -59.83 7.39 -48.10
N GLU A 174 -58.78 7.09 -47.32
CA GLU A 174 -57.59 6.43 -47.91
C GLU A 174 -56.90 5.40 -47.01
N VAL A 175 -57.37 4.17 -47.00
CA VAL A 175 -56.82 3.02 -46.30
C VAL A 175 -55.31 2.77 -46.66
N LYS A 176 -54.97 2.93 -47.96
CA LYS A 176 -53.56 2.69 -48.41
C LYS A 176 -52.55 3.67 -47.89
N THR A 177 -52.92 4.93 -47.70
CA THR A 177 -52.03 5.97 -47.16
C THR A 177 -51.79 5.72 -45.68
N ALA A 178 -52.78 5.35 -44.90
CA ALA A 178 -52.69 4.98 -43.53
C ALA A 178 -51.81 3.75 -43.32
N GLU A 179 -51.92 2.72 -44.16
CA GLU A 179 -51.09 1.53 -44.13
C GLU A 179 -49.59 1.85 -44.36
N ALA A 180 -49.28 2.71 -45.33
CA ALA A 180 -47.91 3.17 -45.62
C ALA A 180 -47.30 3.98 -44.44
N GLU A 181 -48.09 4.88 -43.85
CA GLU A 181 -47.69 5.67 -42.70
C GLU A 181 -47.40 4.79 -41.46
N VAL A 182 -48.29 3.85 -41.14
CA VAL A 182 -48.10 2.89 -40.03
C VAL A 182 -46.86 2.03 -40.26
N THR A 183 -46.70 1.50 -41.49
CA THR A 183 -45.50 0.71 -41.84
C THR A 183 -44.21 1.55 -41.71
N GLY A 184 -44.25 2.81 -42.16
CA GLY A 184 -43.16 3.75 -42.00
C GLY A 184 -42.82 4.03 -40.53
N ALA A 185 -43.84 4.26 -39.71
CA ALA A 185 -43.69 4.47 -38.25
C ALA A 185 -43.02 3.27 -37.54
N VAL A 186 -43.47 2.06 -37.87
CA VAL A 186 -42.88 0.82 -37.35
C VAL A 186 -41.42 0.68 -37.76
N LYS A 187 -41.07 0.95 -39.03
CA LYS A 187 -39.68 0.92 -39.52
C LYS A 187 -38.81 1.93 -38.80
N ARG A 188 -39.27 3.19 -38.59
CA ARG A 188 -38.51 4.24 -37.87
C ARG A 188 -38.29 3.87 -36.41
N THR A 189 -39.32 3.40 -35.71
CA THR A 189 -39.22 2.94 -34.31
C THR A 189 -38.27 1.74 -34.18
N ARG A 190 -38.36 0.76 -35.08
CA ARG A 190 -37.45 -0.39 -35.12
C ARG A 190 -35.99 0.05 -35.35
N THR A 191 -35.77 1.02 -36.22
CA THR A 191 -34.42 1.58 -36.46
C THR A 191 -33.86 2.29 -35.21
N ALA A 192 -34.70 3.10 -34.54
CA ALA A 192 -34.31 3.75 -33.28
C ALA A 192 -33.95 2.71 -32.18
N ALA A 193 -34.77 1.67 -32.03
CA ALA A 193 -34.50 0.57 -31.10
C ALA A 193 -33.20 -0.17 -31.42
N LYS A 194 -32.92 -0.46 -32.70
CA LYS A 194 -31.64 -1.05 -33.12
C LYS A 194 -30.44 -0.17 -32.77
N ARG A 195 -30.55 1.16 -32.96
CA ARG A 195 -29.50 2.11 -32.58
C ARG A 195 -29.25 2.07 -31.08
N THR A 196 -30.28 2.07 -30.23
CA THR A 196 -30.15 1.94 -28.78
C THR A 196 -29.47 0.62 -28.40
N THR A 197 -29.88 -0.51 -29.01
CA THR A 197 -29.22 -1.81 -28.74
C THR A 197 -27.73 -1.77 -29.09
N THR A 198 -27.39 -1.16 -30.25
CA THR A 198 -25.99 -1.00 -30.67
C THR A 198 -25.21 -0.11 -29.72
N THR A 199 -25.77 1.01 -29.27
CA THR A 199 -25.16 1.93 -28.30
C THR A 199 -24.91 1.22 -26.97
N THR A 200 -25.90 0.48 -26.46
CA THR A 200 -25.79 -0.30 -25.22
C THR A 200 -24.70 -1.36 -25.33
N ARG A 201 -24.64 -2.10 -26.42
CA ARG A 201 -23.59 -3.11 -26.65
C ARG A 201 -22.21 -2.49 -26.72
N ASN A 202 -22.06 -1.36 -27.39
CA ASN A 202 -20.78 -0.65 -27.48
C ASN A 202 -20.37 -0.06 -26.12
N ALA A 203 -21.31 0.48 -25.36
CA ALA A 203 -21.10 0.95 -24.00
C ALA A 203 -20.60 -0.19 -23.09
N ALA A 204 -21.27 -1.35 -23.13
CA ALA A 204 -20.87 -2.53 -22.37
C ALA A 204 -19.46 -3.01 -22.75
N LYS A 205 -19.14 -3.08 -24.05
CA LYS A 205 -17.80 -3.47 -24.54
C LYS A 205 -16.72 -2.52 -24.01
N LYS A 206 -16.93 -1.19 -24.10
CA LYS A 206 -15.99 -0.18 -23.62
C LYS A 206 -15.76 -0.28 -22.11
N THR A 207 -16.84 -0.42 -21.33
CA THR A 207 -16.77 -0.56 -19.87
C THR A 207 -16.03 -1.84 -19.47
N THR A 208 -16.33 -2.97 -20.14
CA THR A 208 -15.65 -4.25 -19.90
C THR A 208 -14.14 -4.17 -20.22
N ALA A 209 -13.78 -3.53 -21.33
CA ALA A 209 -12.37 -3.35 -21.71
C ALA A 209 -11.63 -2.49 -20.67
N SER A 210 -12.23 -1.38 -20.21
CA SER A 210 -11.67 -0.53 -19.16
C SER A 210 -11.50 -1.29 -17.83
N ALA A 211 -12.48 -2.08 -17.42
CA ALA A 211 -12.42 -2.91 -16.22
C ALA A 211 -11.31 -3.97 -16.31
N LYS A 212 -11.14 -4.62 -17.47
CA LYS A 212 -10.01 -5.54 -17.71
C LYS A 212 -8.68 -4.83 -17.60
N GLY A 213 -8.54 -3.62 -18.13
CA GLY A 213 -7.33 -2.80 -18.00
C GLY A 213 -6.98 -2.53 -16.55
N VAL A 214 -7.93 -2.05 -15.74
CA VAL A 214 -7.74 -1.81 -14.29
C VAL A 214 -7.32 -3.07 -13.57
N ARG A 215 -7.97 -4.21 -13.85
CA ARG A 215 -7.61 -5.50 -13.23
C ARG A 215 -6.18 -5.92 -13.55
N THR A 216 -5.75 -5.71 -14.80
CA THR A 216 -4.38 -6.05 -15.22
C THR A 216 -3.35 -5.18 -14.51
N THR A 217 -3.58 -3.87 -14.41
CA THR A 217 -2.67 -2.96 -13.69
C THR A 217 -2.68 -3.22 -12.20
N ALA A 218 -3.82 -3.50 -11.58
CA ALA A 218 -3.90 -3.88 -10.18
C ALA A 218 -3.04 -5.11 -9.86
N LYS A 219 -3.06 -6.15 -10.73
CA LYS A 219 -2.18 -7.32 -10.59
C LYS A 219 -0.70 -6.93 -10.68
N LYS A 220 -0.32 -6.06 -11.63
CA LYS A 220 1.06 -5.57 -11.76
C LYS A 220 1.48 -4.76 -10.53
N THR A 221 0.59 -3.94 -9.99
CA THR A 221 0.84 -3.18 -8.75
C THR A 221 1.05 -4.10 -7.56
N ALA A 222 0.25 -5.16 -7.40
CA ALA A 222 0.44 -6.15 -6.34
C ALA A 222 1.81 -6.84 -6.44
N ALA A 223 2.21 -7.29 -7.62
CA ALA A 223 3.51 -7.89 -7.85
C ALA A 223 4.69 -6.91 -7.61
N ALA A 224 4.51 -5.64 -7.96
CA ALA A 224 5.51 -4.59 -7.67
C ALA A 224 5.60 -4.31 -6.16
N ALA A 225 4.47 -4.31 -5.45
CA ALA A 225 4.43 -4.16 -3.99
C ALA A 225 5.18 -5.29 -3.29
N GLU A 226 4.96 -6.53 -3.68
CA GLU A 226 5.66 -7.70 -3.14
C GLU A 226 7.18 -7.57 -3.32
N LYS A 227 7.64 -7.23 -4.53
CA LYS A 227 9.05 -6.99 -4.80
C LYS A 227 9.64 -5.85 -3.97
N ALA A 228 8.91 -4.75 -3.83
CA ALA A 228 9.34 -3.61 -3.03
C ALA A 228 9.46 -3.98 -1.54
N THR A 229 8.48 -4.72 -0.99
CA THR A 229 8.47 -5.18 0.40
C THR A 229 9.65 -6.14 0.67
N THR A 230 9.88 -7.11 -0.21
CA THR A 230 11.00 -8.06 -0.08
C THR A 230 12.35 -7.34 -0.11
N LYS A 231 12.52 -6.38 -1.04
CA LYS A 231 13.76 -5.60 -1.14
C LYS A 231 13.94 -4.63 0.04
N ALA A 232 12.86 -4.05 0.56
CA ALA A 232 12.90 -3.21 1.75
C ALA A 232 13.29 -4.03 2.98
N ALA A 233 12.69 -5.22 3.18
CA ALA A 233 13.01 -6.10 4.30
C ALA A 233 14.48 -6.55 4.30
N ALA A 234 15.06 -6.77 3.11
CA ALA A 234 16.48 -7.12 2.97
C ALA A 234 17.43 -5.97 3.38
N LYS A 235 16.93 -4.73 3.50
CA LYS A 235 17.73 -3.56 3.88
C LYS A 235 17.61 -3.16 5.34
N VAL A 236 16.74 -3.81 6.09
CA VAL A 236 16.63 -3.61 7.52
C VAL A 236 17.78 -4.35 8.21
N GLY A 237 18.56 -3.65 9.05
CA GLY A 237 19.74 -4.18 9.73
C GLY A 237 21.03 -4.21 8.88
N ASP A 238 21.09 -3.41 7.78
CA ASP A 238 22.30 -3.22 6.95
C ASP A 238 23.08 -1.95 7.35
#